data_7eaf781669c7c9105dd95ab000a73844
#
_entry.id   7eaf781669c7c9105dd95ab000a73844
#
_cell.length_a   1.000
_cell.length_b   1.000
_cell.length_c   1.000
_cell.angle_alpha   90.00
_cell.angle_beta   90.00
_cell.angle_gamma   90.00
#
_symmetry.space_group_name_H-M   'P 1'
#
loop_
_entity.id
_entity.type
_entity.pdbx_description
1 polymer ?
#
loop_
_entity_poly.entity_id
_entity_poly.type
_entity_poly.pdbx_seq_one_letter_code
_entity_poly.pdbx_strand_id
1 'polypeptide(L)'
;MKKLLSTLILTIFCISAPLTANASSEIVDTTLIKGYATAYHQTGIMRSGKYTRDGVCAGSIDYMNCVVVMYQRLPDGSIGDYIGTYECLDTGGTRGLRNGKVIDVWRPDLNGCQDFMDSVYEGGCNGKVYFQIIKKRK
;
A
#
# COMPACT_ATOMS: atom_id res chain seq x y z
N MET A 1 41.48 62.71 6.50
CA MET A 1 40.90 61.49 7.10
C MET A 1 40.36 60.64 5.97
N LYS A 2 41.08 59.61 5.61
CA LYS A 2 40.62 58.64 4.60
C LYS A 2 40.01 57.43 5.28
N LYS A 3 38.70 57.21 5.10
CA LYS A 3 38.01 56.02 5.59
C LYS A 3 38.28 54.88 4.65
N LEU A 4 39.03 53.85 5.06
CA LEU A 4 39.15 52.61 4.36
C LEU A 4 37.82 51.84 4.49
N LEU A 5 37.15 51.65 3.37
CA LEU A 5 35.99 50.77 3.28
C LEU A 5 36.52 49.34 2.99
N SER A 6 36.52 48.54 4.02
CA SER A 6 36.84 47.10 3.91
C SER A 6 35.65 46.38 3.32
N THR A 7 35.74 46.01 2.07
CA THR A 7 34.72 45.18 1.40
C THR A 7 34.97 43.71 1.78
N LEU A 8 34.17 43.18 2.66
CA LEU A 8 34.16 41.78 3.01
C LEU A 8 33.43 40.98 1.88
N ILE A 9 34.21 40.33 1.04
CA ILE A 9 33.66 39.41 0.04
C ILE A 9 33.35 38.10 0.72
N LEU A 10 32.05 37.87 0.98
CA LEU A 10 31.54 36.60 1.47
C LEU A 10 31.41 35.62 0.32
N THR A 11 32.40 34.77 0.11
CA THR A 11 32.36 33.67 -0.85
C THR A 11 31.42 32.59 -0.28
N ILE A 12 30.20 32.53 -0.79
CA ILE A 12 29.29 31.42 -0.50
C ILE A 12 29.76 30.21 -1.31
N PHE A 13 30.42 29.28 -0.64
CA PHE A 13 30.70 27.95 -1.21
C PHE A 13 29.41 27.15 -1.25
N CYS A 14 28.70 27.14 -2.38
CA CYS A 14 27.65 26.15 -2.63
C CYS A 14 28.30 24.79 -2.82
N ILE A 15 28.36 24.00 -1.76
CA ILE A 15 28.64 22.58 -1.87
C ILE A 15 27.37 21.91 -2.42
N SER A 16 27.30 21.77 -3.73
CA SER A 16 26.32 20.88 -4.35
C SER A 16 26.74 19.44 -4.08
N ALA A 17 26.20 18.84 -3.02
CA ALA A 17 26.29 17.41 -2.85
C ALA A 17 25.60 16.74 -4.04
N PRO A 18 26.19 15.75 -4.70
CA PRO A 18 25.49 15.01 -5.73
C PRO A 18 24.31 14.31 -5.08
N LEU A 19 23.10 14.67 -5.49
CA LEU A 19 21.91 13.89 -5.19
C LEU A 19 22.12 12.54 -5.90
N THR A 20 22.61 11.55 -5.17
CA THR A 20 22.52 10.18 -5.65
C THR A 20 21.03 9.85 -5.66
N ALA A 21 20.42 9.93 -6.83
CA ALA A 21 19.10 9.38 -7.07
C ALA A 21 19.20 7.88 -6.81
N ASN A 22 18.86 7.46 -5.59
CA ASN A 22 18.64 6.06 -5.30
C ASN A 22 17.54 5.59 -6.23
N ALA A 23 17.82 4.49 -6.93
CA ALA A 23 16.98 3.86 -7.91
C ALA A 23 15.50 4.01 -7.55
N SER A 24 14.78 4.82 -8.32
CA SER A 24 13.34 4.89 -8.27
C SER A 24 12.80 3.48 -8.39
N SER A 25 12.03 3.03 -7.41
CA SER A 25 11.19 1.86 -7.59
C SER A 25 10.28 2.18 -8.76
N GLU A 26 10.58 1.61 -9.92
CA GLU A 26 9.76 1.76 -11.11
C GLU A 26 8.37 1.19 -10.78
N ILE A 27 7.40 2.08 -10.66
CA ILE A 27 6.00 1.73 -10.49
C ILE A 27 5.57 1.09 -11.81
N VAL A 28 5.51 -0.24 -11.84
CA VAL A 28 5.29 -1.00 -13.08
C VAL A 28 3.82 -0.98 -13.50
N ASP A 29 2.90 -0.70 -12.59
CA ASP A 29 1.47 -0.53 -12.91
C ASP A 29 0.81 0.41 -11.90
N THR A 30 0.28 1.53 -12.38
CA THR A 30 -0.43 2.53 -11.58
C THR A 30 -1.95 2.40 -11.70
N THR A 31 -2.44 1.35 -12.35
CA THR A 31 -3.87 1.16 -12.55
C THR A 31 -4.56 0.86 -11.22
N LEU A 32 -5.54 1.69 -10.87
CA LEU A 32 -6.43 1.44 -9.73
C LEU A 32 -7.45 0.38 -10.12
N ILE A 33 -7.51 -0.69 -9.34
CA ILE A 33 -8.48 -1.76 -9.48
C ILE A 33 -9.66 -1.48 -8.56
N LYS A 34 -10.87 -1.50 -9.11
CA LYS A 34 -12.10 -1.46 -8.34
C LYS A 34 -12.41 -2.84 -7.77
N GLY A 35 -12.57 -2.92 -6.47
CA GLY A 35 -12.86 -4.18 -5.81
C GLY A 35 -13.46 -4.02 -4.43
N TYR A 36 -13.30 -5.05 -3.63
CA TYR A 36 -13.80 -5.15 -2.26
C TYR A 36 -12.69 -5.63 -1.34
N ALA A 37 -12.77 -5.22 -0.07
CA ALA A 37 -11.90 -5.73 0.97
C ALA A 37 -12.70 -6.55 1.97
N THR A 38 -12.11 -7.64 2.43
CA THR A 38 -12.58 -8.49 3.53
C THR A 38 -11.43 -8.74 4.50
N ALA A 39 -11.73 -9.38 5.62
CA ALA A 39 -10.72 -9.74 6.60
C ALA A 39 -10.90 -11.17 7.08
N TYR A 40 -9.79 -11.85 7.40
CA TYR A 40 -9.76 -13.18 7.96
C TYR A 40 -8.74 -13.27 9.10
N HIS A 41 -8.91 -14.26 9.99
CA HIS A 41 -8.03 -14.42 11.16
C HIS A 41 -7.50 -15.85 11.34
N GLN A 42 -7.68 -16.71 10.36
CA GLN A 42 -7.09 -18.05 10.41
C GLN A 42 -5.56 -17.95 10.37
N THR A 43 -4.89 -18.58 11.32
CA THR A 43 -3.43 -18.64 11.40
C THR A 43 -2.91 -19.92 10.76
N GLY A 44 -1.76 -19.81 10.11
CA GLY A 44 -1.11 -20.97 9.51
C GLY A 44 -0.12 -20.59 8.41
N ILE A 45 0.30 -21.59 7.66
CA ILE A 45 1.19 -21.44 6.52
C ILE A 45 0.36 -20.98 5.32
N MET A 46 0.72 -19.85 4.77
CA MET A 46 0.13 -19.30 3.55
C MET A 46 0.66 -20.00 2.30
N ARG A 47 0.04 -19.76 1.15
CA ARG A 47 0.49 -20.32 -0.13
C ARG A 47 1.95 -19.98 -0.47
N SER A 48 2.45 -18.83 -0.02
CA SER A 48 3.86 -18.44 -0.16
C SER A 48 4.85 -19.30 0.65
N GLY A 49 4.36 -20.16 1.54
CA GLY A 49 5.17 -20.92 2.48
C GLY A 49 5.51 -20.15 3.77
N LYS A 50 5.11 -18.89 3.88
CA LYS A 50 5.32 -18.06 5.07
C LYS A 50 4.13 -18.19 6.03
N TYR A 51 4.38 -17.94 7.32
CA TYR A 51 3.34 -17.94 8.34
C TYR A 51 2.55 -16.62 8.32
N THR A 52 1.26 -16.68 8.64
CA THR A 52 0.38 -15.51 8.75
C THR A 52 0.92 -14.49 9.77
N ARG A 53 0.82 -13.22 9.47
CA ARG A 53 1.25 -12.10 10.30
C ARG A 53 0.55 -10.81 9.89
N ASP A 54 0.69 -9.75 10.69
CA ASP A 54 0.23 -8.41 10.29
C ASP A 54 0.90 -7.94 9.00
N GLY A 55 0.13 -7.19 8.19
CA GLY A 55 0.60 -6.63 6.92
C GLY A 55 0.56 -7.60 5.74
N VAL A 56 -0.12 -8.75 5.86
CA VAL A 56 -0.31 -9.70 4.76
C VAL A 56 -1.77 -9.80 4.35
N CYS A 57 -1.99 -10.22 3.12
CA CYS A 57 -3.32 -10.48 2.59
C CYS A 57 -3.34 -11.70 1.67
N ALA A 58 -4.55 -12.17 1.40
CA ALA A 58 -4.85 -13.11 0.34
C ALA A 58 -5.47 -12.38 -0.85
N GLY A 59 -5.19 -12.85 -2.05
CA GLY A 59 -5.72 -12.30 -3.28
C GLY A 59 -5.73 -13.32 -4.43
N SER A 60 -5.77 -12.83 -5.65
CA SER A 60 -5.60 -13.66 -6.84
C SER A 60 -4.18 -14.27 -6.89
N ILE A 61 -4.06 -15.41 -7.53
CA ILE A 61 -2.74 -16.02 -7.80
C ILE A 61 -1.83 -15.07 -8.59
N ASP A 62 -2.39 -14.21 -9.43
CA ASP A 62 -1.63 -13.22 -10.20
C ASP A 62 -1.02 -12.12 -9.34
N TYR A 63 -1.51 -11.95 -8.11
CA TYR A 63 -1.02 -10.96 -7.15
C TYR A 63 0.02 -11.52 -6.17
N MET A 64 0.32 -12.80 -6.26
CA MET A 64 1.28 -13.45 -5.36
C MET A 64 2.64 -12.75 -5.38
N ASN A 65 3.17 -12.50 -4.16
CA ASN A 65 4.42 -11.79 -3.91
C ASN A 65 4.45 -10.31 -4.38
N CYS A 66 3.30 -9.75 -4.70
CA CYS A 66 3.13 -8.33 -4.96
C CYS A 66 2.78 -7.57 -3.67
N VAL A 67 2.91 -6.26 -3.71
CA VAL A 67 2.40 -5.34 -2.69
C VAL A 67 1.06 -4.79 -3.15
N VAL A 68 0.08 -4.77 -2.25
CA VAL A 68 -1.24 -4.20 -2.46
C VAL A 68 -1.35 -2.92 -1.65
N VAL A 69 -1.60 -1.79 -2.31
CA VAL A 69 -1.89 -0.51 -1.67
C VAL A 69 -3.38 -0.22 -1.82
N MET A 70 -4.07 0.03 -0.72
CA MET A 70 -5.53 0.06 -0.67
C MET A 70 -6.06 1.41 -0.16
N TYR A 71 -7.13 1.88 -0.81
CA TYR A 71 -7.85 3.11 -0.47
C TYR A 71 -9.35 2.84 -0.42
N GLN A 72 -10.08 3.60 0.39
CA GLN A 72 -11.54 3.59 0.35
C GLN A 72 -12.03 4.00 -1.04
N ARG A 73 -13.15 3.41 -1.47
CA ARG A 73 -13.92 3.87 -2.61
C ARG A 73 -15.22 4.49 -2.11
N LEU A 74 -15.29 5.81 -2.18
CA LEU A 74 -16.43 6.58 -1.71
C LEU A 74 -17.69 6.30 -2.55
N PRO A 75 -18.90 6.59 -2.01
CA PRO A 75 -20.17 6.34 -2.70
C PRO A 75 -20.29 7.01 -4.08
N ASP A 76 -19.65 8.18 -4.27
CA ASP A 76 -19.60 8.90 -5.55
C ASP A 76 -18.55 8.33 -6.53
N GLY A 77 -17.83 7.28 -6.14
CA GLY A 77 -16.77 6.64 -6.93
C GLY A 77 -15.39 7.29 -6.82
N SER A 78 -15.26 8.37 -6.03
CA SER A 78 -13.95 8.98 -5.78
C SER A 78 -13.08 8.15 -4.82
N ILE A 79 -11.78 8.42 -4.83
CA ILE A 79 -10.82 7.80 -3.91
C ILE A 79 -10.97 8.48 -2.55
N GLY A 80 -11.15 7.66 -1.50
CA GLY A 80 -11.21 8.12 -0.12
C GLY A 80 -9.87 7.93 0.60
N ASP A 81 -9.95 7.65 1.90
CA ASP A 81 -8.79 7.54 2.76
C ASP A 81 -7.93 6.30 2.44
N TYR A 82 -6.63 6.45 2.67
CA TYR A 82 -5.69 5.33 2.65
C TYR A 82 -6.06 4.32 3.74
N ILE A 83 -6.15 3.05 3.37
CA ILE A 83 -6.48 1.96 4.29
C ILE A 83 -5.23 1.25 4.79
N GLY A 84 -4.35 0.87 3.88
CA GLY A 84 -3.14 0.15 4.23
C GLY A 84 -2.36 -0.37 3.04
N THR A 85 -1.19 -0.94 3.36
CA THR A 85 -0.30 -1.59 2.40
C THR A 85 -0.01 -3.00 2.90
N TYR A 86 -0.21 -3.99 2.04
CA TYR A 86 -0.15 -5.40 2.38
C TYR A 86 0.70 -6.18 1.41
N GLU A 87 1.41 -7.19 1.89
CA GLU A 87 2.04 -8.18 1.01
C GLU A 87 1.02 -9.28 0.68
N CYS A 88 0.78 -9.52 -0.60
CA CYS A 88 -0.08 -10.62 -1.03
C CYS A 88 0.72 -11.93 -1.00
N LEU A 89 0.55 -12.71 0.06
CA LEU A 89 1.30 -13.95 0.31
C LEU A 89 0.42 -15.19 0.35
N ASP A 90 -0.88 -15.02 0.15
CA ASP A 90 -1.84 -16.11 0.16
C ASP A 90 -2.87 -15.97 -0.96
N THR A 91 -3.60 -17.04 -1.19
CA THR A 91 -4.72 -17.07 -2.14
C THR A 91 -5.94 -17.65 -1.45
N GLY A 92 -7.11 -17.38 -1.99
CA GLY A 92 -8.36 -17.91 -1.49
C GLY A 92 -9.21 -18.59 -2.55
N GLY A 93 -10.14 -19.44 -2.10
CA GLY A 93 -11.00 -20.25 -2.96
C GLY A 93 -12.24 -19.56 -3.50
N THR A 94 -12.59 -18.39 -2.99
CA THR A 94 -13.81 -17.68 -3.42
C THR A 94 -13.64 -17.09 -4.82
N ARG A 95 -14.75 -16.93 -5.52
CA ARG A 95 -14.75 -16.34 -6.87
C ARG A 95 -14.14 -14.94 -6.91
N GLY A 96 -14.44 -14.10 -5.90
CA GLY A 96 -13.94 -12.74 -5.81
C GLY A 96 -12.41 -12.68 -5.66
N LEU A 97 -11.82 -13.56 -4.86
CA LEU A 97 -10.38 -13.68 -4.72
C LEU A 97 -9.74 -14.19 -6.02
N ARG A 98 -10.27 -15.25 -6.59
CA ARG A 98 -9.73 -15.84 -7.83
C ARG A 98 -9.74 -14.89 -9.02
N ASN A 99 -10.77 -14.05 -9.15
CA ASN A 99 -10.86 -13.10 -10.27
C ASN A 99 -10.19 -11.75 -10.01
N GLY A 100 -9.49 -11.59 -8.88
CA GLY A 100 -8.74 -10.39 -8.54
C GLY A 100 -9.60 -9.19 -8.13
N LYS A 101 -10.84 -9.40 -7.72
CA LYS A 101 -11.76 -8.33 -7.29
C LYS A 101 -11.90 -8.19 -5.78
N VAL A 102 -11.36 -9.12 -5.00
CA VAL A 102 -11.36 -9.09 -3.54
C VAL A 102 -9.94 -9.22 -3.02
N ILE A 103 -9.62 -8.42 -2.03
CA ILE A 103 -8.42 -8.56 -1.20
C ILE A 103 -8.89 -8.91 0.20
N ASP A 104 -8.38 -10.00 0.76
CA ASP A 104 -8.73 -10.52 2.07
C ASP A 104 -7.56 -10.30 3.04
N VAL A 105 -7.71 -9.35 3.97
CA VAL A 105 -6.62 -8.90 4.84
C VAL A 105 -6.57 -9.77 6.10
N TRP A 106 -5.39 -10.28 6.43
CA TRP A 106 -5.21 -11.03 7.66
C TRP A 106 -5.18 -10.10 8.88
N ARG A 107 -5.90 -10.51 9.92
CA ARG A 107 -5.91 -9.85 11.23
C ARG A 107 -5.70 -10.90 12.33
N PRO A 108 -5.09 -10.53 13.48
CA PRO A 108 -4.70 -11.49 14.50
C PRO A 108 -5.88 -12.21 15.17
N ASP A 109 -7.06 -11.60 15.20
CA ASP A 109 -8.26 -12.10 15.85
C ASP A 109 -9.55 -11.56 15.23
N LEU A 110 -10.68 -12.00 15.75
CA LEU A 110 -12.00 -11.58 15.30
C LEU A 110 -12.23 -10.08 15.51
N ASN A 111 -11.76 -9.51 16.62
CA ASN A 111 -11.90 -8.06 16.89
C ASN A 111 -11.11 -7.26 15.87
N GLY A 112 -9.89 -7.67 15.54
CA GLY A 112 -9.10 -7.06 14.48
C GLY A 112 -9.76 -7.13 13.11
N CYS A 113 -10.42 -8.24 12.79
CA CYS A 113 -11.25 -8.36 11.59
C CYS A 113 -12.41 -7.36 11.61
N GLN A 114 -13.12 -7.25 12.72
CA GLN A 114 -14.24 -6.33 12.85
C GLN A 114 -13.78 -4.87 12.71
N ASP A 115 -12.71 -4.48 13.38
CA ASP A 115 -12.14 -3.13 13.28
C ASP A 115 -11.74 -2.79 11.85
N PHE A 116 -11.12 -3.74 11.13
CA PHE A 116 -10.80 -3.55 9.72
C PHE A 116 -12.05 -3.40 8.87
N MET A 117 -13.05 -4.27 9.06
CA MET A 117 -14.30 -4.21 8.32
C MET A 117 -15.04 -2.90 8.57
N ASP A 118 -15.07 -2.41 9.80
CA ASP A 118 -15.69 -1.13 10.14
C ASP A 118 -15.00 0.02 9.36
N SER A 119 -13.67 0.01 9.27
CA SER A 119 -12.92 1.02 8.52
C SER A 119 -13.23 1.04 7.04
N VAL A 120 -13.46 -0.11 6.41
CA VAL A 120 -13.79 -0.19 4.98
C VAL A 120 -15.29 -0.01 4.69
N TYR A 121 -16.14 -0.05 5.72
CA TYR A 121 -17.57 0.26 5.63
C TYR A 121 -17.90 1.71 5.97
N GLU A 122 -16.99 2.41 6.63
CA GLU A 122 -17.19 3.79 7.07
C GLU A 122 -17.56 4.71 5.89
N GLY A 123 -18.34 5.75 6.17
CA GLY A 123 -18.74 6.75 5.18
C GLY A 123 -19.60 6.20 4.03
N GLY A 124 -20.23 5.03 4.20
CA GLY A 124 -21.07 4.41 3.17
C GLY A 124 -20.27 3.68 2.08
N CYS A 125 -18.98 3.43 2.30
CA CYS A 125 -18.12 2.72 1.35
C CYS A 125 -18.52 1.25 1.16
N ASN A 126 -19.16 0.63 2.17
CA ASN A 126 -19.71 -0.73 2.11
C ASN A 126 -18.69 -1.79 1.65
N GLY A 127 -17.47 -1.72 2.16
CA GLY A 127 -16.37 -2.63 1.80
C GLY A 127 -15.78 -2.39 0.41
N LYS A 128 -16.24 -1.38 -0.31
CA LYS A 128 -15.72 -1.04 -1.63
C LYS A 128 -14.40 -0.31 -1.50
N VAL A 129 -13.41 -0.73 -2.28
CA VAL A 129 -12.05 -0.19 -2.25
C VAL A 129 -11.52 0.04 -3.67
N TYR A 130 -10.50 0.88 -3.74
CA TYR A 130 -9.53 0.88 -4.82
C TYR A 130 -8.24 0.28 -4.32
N PHE A 131 -7.58 -0.52 -5.13
CA PHE A 131 -6.24 -1.00 -4.80
C PHE A 131 -5.32 -1.03 -6.01
N GLN A 132 -4.03 -0.85 -5.74
CA GLN A 132 -2.96 -0.98 -6.72
C GLN A 132 -2.14 -2.22 -6.41
N ILE A 133 -1.73 -2.92 -7.45
CA ILE A 133 -0.82 -4.07 -7.36
C ILE A 133 0.56 -3.62 -7.81
N ILE A 134 1.51 -3.65 -6.88
CA ILE A 134 2.90 -3.28 -7.14
C ILE A 134 3.74 -4.55 -7.16
N LYS A 135 4.30 -4.86 -8.30
CA LYS A 135 5.21 -6.00 -8.45
C LYS A 135 6.57 -5.64 -7.86
N LYS A 136 7.10 -6.46 -6.97
CA LYS A 136 8.48 -6.33 -6.50
C LYS A 136 9.41 -6.79 -7.63
N ARG A 137 10.41 -6.00 -7.97
CA ARG A 137 11.52 -6.48 -8.82
C ARG A 137 12.26 -7.60 -8.08
N LYS A 138 12.56 -8.67 -8.79
CA LYS A 138 13.46 -9.71 -8.32
C LYS A 138 14.90 -9.21 -8.33
#